data_cdd96d03ae7dbdcc7c2e75be9f8c9bfc
#
_entry.id   cdd96d03ae7dbdcc7c2e75be9f8c9bfc
#
_cell.length_a   1.000
_cell.length_b   1.000
_cell.length_c   1.000
_cell.angle_alpha   90.00
_cell.angle_beta   90.00
_cell.angle_gamma   90.00
#
_symmetry.space_group_name_H-M   'P 1'
#
loop_
_entity.id
_entity.type
_entity.pdbx_description
1 polymer ?
#
loop_
_entity_poly.entity_id
_entity_poly.type
_entity_poly.pdbx_seq_one_letter_code
_entity_poly.pdbx_strand_id
1 'polypeptide(L)'
;MDKDKESTALDSQLETALKIAVEAHFGQKDKGGRPYIFHPLRVAARCAGKAKVAALLHDTVEDTSVTFEQLAELGIDGEVLAAVRLLTHDKSVPYLDYVRKVKENPIAREVKLSDLRDNMDLKRLKSLTDEDIRRLEKYHEAYMILKD
;
A
#
# COMPACT_ATOMS: atom_id res chain seq x y z
N MET A 1 4.20 -13.74 26.80
CA MET A 1 4.90 -12.86 25.89
C MET A 1 4.69 -11.42 26.30
N ASP A 2 5.75 -10.65 26.29
CA ASP A 2 5.74 -9.29 26.80
C ASP A 2 5.14 -8.35 25.75
N LYS A 3 4.00 -7.73 26.06
CA LYS A 3 3.32 -6.79 25.17
C LYS A 3 4.20 -5.57 24.85
N ASP A 4 5.08 -5.18 25.77
CA ASP A 4 6.00 -4.06 25.57
C ASP A 4 7.06 -4.38 24.51
N LYS A 5 7.53 -5.64 24.44
CA LYS A 5 8.49 -6.09 23.42
C LYS A 5 7.84 -6.14 22.04
N GLU A 6 6.60 -6.61 21.95
CA GLU A 6 5.86 -6.64 20.69
C GLU A 6 5.58 -5.23 20.18
N SER A 7 5.18 -4.34 21.07
CA SER A 7 4.95 -2.91 20.72
C SER A 7 6.24 -2.24 20.27
N THR A 8 7.37 -2.50 20.95
CA THR A 8 8.68 -1.95 20.57
C THR A 8 9.13 -2.48 19.22
N ALA A 9 8.94 -3.78 18.94
CA ALA A 9 9.28 -4.39 17.66
C ALA A 9 8.43 -3.80 16.53
N LEU A 10 7.14 -3.60 16.76
CA LEU A 10 6.24 -2.97 15.79
C LEU A 10 6.66 -1.53 15.52
N ASP A 11 6.95 -0.76 16.55
CA ASP A 11 7.39 0.64 16.41
C ASP A 11 8.68 0.73 15.59
N SER A 12 9.63 -0.17 15.82
CA SER A 12 10.87 -0.26 15.03
C SER A 12 10.58 -0.54 13.56
N GLN A 13 9.67 -1.47 13.28
CA GLN A 13 9.24 -1.77 11.90
C GLN A 13 8.58 -0.55 11.25
N LEU A 14 7.74 0.17 11.99
CA LEU A 14 7.08 1.38 11.49
C LEU A 14 8.08 2.48 11.15
N GLU A 15 9.06 2.73 12.02
CA GLU A 15 10.12 3.72 11.76
C GLU A 15 10.91 3.37 10.51
N THR A 16 11.34 2.11 10.39
CA THR A 16 12.11 1.64 9.24
C THR A 16 11.29 1.77 7.96
N ALA A 17 10.04 1.33 7.97
CA ALA A 17 9.15 1.40 6.81
C ALA A 17 8.88 2.85 6.40
N LEU A 18 8.66 3.74 7.37
CA LEU A 18 8.42 5.15 7.10
C LEU A 18 9.65 5.80 6.44
N LYS A 19 10.84 5.53 6.96
CA LYS A 19 12.09 6.04 6.38
C LYS A 19 12.24 5.56 4.92
N ILE A 20 12.04 4.27 4.68
CA ILE A 20 12.13 3.69 3.34
C ILE A 20 11.14 4.38 2.39
N ALA A 21 9.88 4.51 2.83
CA ALA A 21 8.83 5.11 2.00
C ALA A 21 9.14 6.57 1.66
N VAL A 22 9.57 7.36 2.65
CA VAL A 22 9.91 8.78 2.45
C VAL A 22 11.07 8.91 1.44
N GLU A 23 12.12 8.12 1.61
CA GLU A 23 13.28 8.17 0.71
C GLU A 23 12.93 7.67 -0.70
N ALA A 24 12.16 6.58 -0.79
CA ALA A 24 11.81 5.96 -2.06
C ALA A 24 10.89 6.86 -2.92
N HIS A 25 9.92 7.51 -2.29
CA HIS A 25 8.94 8.36 -2.99
C HIS A 25 9.34 9.84 -3.03
N PHE A 26 10.53 10.18 -2.53
CA PHE A 26 10.97 11.56 -2.48
C PHE A 26 10.94 12.19 -3.89
N GLY A 27 10.28 13.33 -4.01
CA GLY A 27 10.18 14.05 -5.28
C GLY A 27 9.05 13.59 -6.20
N GLN A 28 8.40 12.45 -5.93
CA GLN A 28 7.25 12.01 -6.72
C GLN A 28 6.02 12.84 -6.40
N LYS A 29 5.20 13.11 -7.41
CA LYS A 29 3.94 13.85 -7.28
C LYS A 29 2.77 12.93 -7.60
N ASP A 30 1.64 13.14 -6.91
CA ASP A 30 0.39 12.50 -7.26
C ASP A 30 -0.31 13.25 -8.40
N LYS A 31 -1.47 12.77 -8.83
CA LYS A 31 -2.25 13.37 -9.92
C LYS A 31 -2.76 14.78 -9.59
N GLY A 32 -2.89 15.10 -8.31
CA GLY A 32 -3.24 16.44 -7.86
C GLY A 32 -2.05 17.39 -7.72
N GLY A 33 -0.83 16.92 -8.03
CA GLY A 33 0.40 17.72 -7.93
C GLY A 33 1.00 17.79 -6.54
N ARG A 34 0.49 17.01 -5.57
CA ARG A 34 0.99 16.98 -4.20
C ARG A 34 2.08 15.90 -4.06
N PRO A 35 2.94 15.98 -3.01
CA PRO A 35 3.92 14.92 -2.78
C PRO A 35 3.25 13.55 -2.65
N TYR A 36 3.75 12.58 -3.40
CA TYR A 36 3.17 11.24 -3.45
C TYR A 36 3.18 10.53 -2.09
N ILE A 37 4.17 10.83 -1.24
CA ILE A 37 4.31 10.20 0.08
C ILE A 37 3.03 10.31 0.94
N PHE A 38 2.23 11.34 0.73
CA PHE A 38 0.98 11.48 1.49
C PHE A 38 -0.01 10.33 1.24
N HIS A 39 0.03 9.71 0.04
CA HIS A 39 -0.82 8.55 -0.25
C HIS A 39 -0.51 7.35 0.66
N PRO A 40 0.72 6.81 0.71
CA PRO A 40 1.00 5.71 1.63
C PRO A 40 0.79 6.09 3.10
N LEU A 41 1.00 7.35 3.48
CA LEU A 41 0.70 7.81 4.84
C LEU A 41 -0.81 7.74 5.15
N ARG A 42 -1.67 8.18 4.22
CA ARG A 42 -3.13 8.10 4.41
C ARG A 42 -3.60 6.64 4.44
N VAL A 43 -3.05 5.80 3.58
CA VAL A 43 -3.36 4.37 3.56
C VAL A 43 -2.99 3.73 4.90
N ALA A 44 -1.79 3.99 5.40
CA ALA A 44 -1.30 3.46 6.68
C ALA A 44 -2.13 3.95 7.87
N ALA A 45 -2.63 5.18 7.82
CA ALA A 45 -3.43 5.75 8.90
C ALA A 45 -4.73 4.97 9.16
N ARG A 46 -5.24 4.26 8.15
CA ARG A 46 -6.45 3.43 8.26
C ARG A 46 -6.15 1.97 8.60
N CYS A 47 -4.88 1.61 8.76
CA CYS A 47 -4.45 0.24 9.02
C CYS A 47 -3.85 0.11 10.42
N ALA A 48 -3.77 -1.13 10.93
CA ALA A 48 -3.22 -1.43 12.23
C ALA A 48 -2.18 -2.53 12.15
N GLY A 49 -1.25 -2.56 13.13
CA GLY A 49 -0.26 -3.62 13.26
C GLY A 49 0.61 -3.79 12.02
N LYS A 50 0.81 -5.03 11.61
CA LYS A 50 1.63 -5.36 10.43
C LYS A 50 1.07 -4.77 9.13
N ALA A 51 -0.26 -4.60 9.04
CA ALA A 51 -0.87 -3.97 7.88
C ALA A 51 -0.45 -2.51 7.74
N LYS A 52 -0.26 -1.79 8.85
CA LYS A 52 0.25 -0.42 8.80
C LYS A 52 1.67 -0.37 8.22
N VAL A 53 2.53 -1.28 8.61
CA VAL A 53 3.89 -1.39 8.06
C VAL A 53 3.82 -1.68 6.56
N ALA A 54 3.02 -2.67 6.18
CA ALA A 54 2.84 -3.04 4.76
C ALA A 54 2.25 -1.88 3.94
N ALA A 55 1.34 -1.11 4.52
CA ALA A 55 0.75 0.05 3.85
C ALA A 55 1.79 1.11 3.49
N LEU A 56 2.73 1.39 4.40
CA LEU A 56 3.82 2.33 4.13
C LEU A 56 4.68 1.87 2.96
N LEU A 57 4.83 0.56 2.76
CA LEU A 57 5.72 -0.02 1.76
C LEU A 57 5.01 -0.48 0.47
N HIS A 58 3.68 -0.44 0.42
CA HIS A 58 2.91 -1.16 -0.60
C HIS A 58 3.24 -0.77 -2.04
N ASP A 59 3.66 0.47 -2.30
CA ASP A 59 4.00 0.96 -3.64
C ASP A 59 5.51 1.06 -3.89
N THR A 60 6.35 0.78 -2.90
CA THR A 60 7.79 1.04 -3.03
C THR A 60 8.45 0.18 -4.09
N VAL A 61 8.14 -1.12 -4.14
CA VAL A 61 8.76 -2.03 -5.10
C VAL A 61 8.21 -1.81 -6.51
N GLU A 62 6.91 -1.56 -6.63
CA GLU A 62 6.26 -1.37 -7.94
C GLU A 62 6.68 -0.05 -8.59
N ASP A 63 6.77 1.03 -7.82
CA ASP A 63 6.88 2.39 -8.34
C ASP A 63 8.24 3.06 -8.12
N THR A 64 9.18 2.38 -7.47
CA THR A 64 10.53 2.91 -7.22
C THR A 64 11.59 1.84 -7.49
N SER A 65 12.85 2.18 -7.23
CA SER A 65 13.97 1.24 -7.39
C SER A 65 14.16 0.28 -6.20
N VAL A 66 13.32 0.36 -5.18
CA VAL A 66 13.42 -0.52 -4.00
C VAL A 66 13.07 -1.96 -4.40
N THR A 67 13.87 -2.91 -3.93
CA THR A 67 13.68 -4.35 -4.18
C THR A 67 13.24 -5.06 -2.92
N PHE A 68 12.62 -6.24 -3.08
CA PHE A 68 12.25 -7.10 -1.93
C PHE A 68 13.49 -7.52 -1.13
N GLU A 69 14.60 -7.75 -1.80
CA GLU A 69 15.88 -8.10 -1.18
C GLU A 69 16.37 -6.99 -0.26
N GLN A 70 16.27 -5.74 -0.72
CA GLN A 70 16.64 -4.59 0.10
C GLN A 70 15.73 -4.45 1.33
N LEU A 71 14.43 -4.68 1.17
CA LEU A 71 13.51 -4.65 2.30
C LEU A 71 13.86 -5.73 3.34
N ALA A 72 14.19 -6.93 2.89
CA ALA A 72 14.59 -8.02 3.77
C ALA A 72 15.89 -7.69 4.50
N GLU A 73 16.89 -7.13 3.81
CA GLU A 73 18.16 -6.72 4.39
C GLU A 73 18.01 -5.62 5.44
N LEU A 74 17.02 -4.75 5.27
CA LEU A 74 16.71 -3.68 6.22
C LEU A 74 15.90 -4.16 7.42
N GLY A 75 15.59 -5.46 7.48
CA GLY A 75 14.95 -6.07 8.63
C GLY A 75 13.42 -6.06 8.62
N ILE A 76 12.81 -5.85 7.47
CA ILE A 76 11.34 -5.89 7.37
C ILE A 76 10.84 -7.31 7.60
N ASP A 77 9.83 -7.42 8.46
CA ASP A 77 9.20 -8.69 8.88
C ASP A 77 8.74 -9.51 7.66
N GLY A 78 8.94 -10.84 7.74
CA GLY A 78 8.60 -11.74 6.63
C GLY A 78 7.13 -11.76 6.24
N GLU A 79 6.21 -11.62 7.22
CA GLU A 79 4.78 -11.53 6.92
C GLU A 79 4.43 -10.23 6.20
N VAL A 80 5.10 -9.13 6.54
CA VAL A 80 4.96 -7.85 5.85
C VAL A 80 5.48 -7.98 4.43
N LEU A 81 6.64 -8.59 4.22
CA LEU A 81 7.20 -8.80 2.89
C LEU A 81 6.27 -9.64 2.02
N ALA A 82 5.69 -10.71 2.57
CA ALA A 82 4.73 -11.55 1.84
C ALA A 82 3.51 -10.74 1.39
N ALA A 83 3.00 -9.87 2.26
CA ALA A 83 1.88 -9.00 1.91
C ALA A 83 2.27 -7.99 0.82
N VAL A 84 3.42 -7.36 0.94
CA VAL A 84 3.90 -6.39 -0.07
C VAL A 84 4.10 -7.06 -1.43
N ARG A 85 4.59 -8.31 -1.47
CA ARG A 85 4.70 -9.07 -2.71
C ARG A 85 3.34 -9.24 -3.39
N LEU A 86 2.32 -9.61 -2.63
CA LEU A 86 0.96 -9.74 -3.16
C LEU A 86 0.38 -8.40 -3.63
N LEU A 87 0.74 -7.31 -2.96
CA LEU A 87 0.28 -5.96 -3.30
C LEU A 87 1.00 -5.38 -4.52
N THR A 88 2.14 -5.94 -4.91
CA THR A 88 2.89 -5.54 -6.09
C THR A 88 2.29 -6.20 -7.31
N HIS A 89 1.61 -5.43 -8.16
CA HIS A 89 0.87 -5.96 -9.31
C HIS A 89 1.81 -6.28 -10.46
N ASP A 90 1.84 -7.55 -10.86
CA ASP A 90 2.48 -7.99 -12.12
C ASP A 90 1.55 -7.60 -13.27
N LYS A 91 2.01 -6.74 -14.16
CA LYS A 91 1.19 -6.21 -15.27
C LYS A 91 0.70 -7.28 -16.24
N SER A 92 1.33 -8.48 -16.25
CA SER A 92 0.87 -9.61 -17.07
C SER A 92 -0.38 -10.28 -16.50
N VAL A 93 -0.73 -10.01 -15.23
CA VAL A 93 -1.88 -10.60 -14.56
C VAL A 93 -3.06 -9.62 -14.65
N PRO A 94 -4.26 -10.07 -15.08
CA PRO A 94 -5.45 -9.21 -15.08
C PRO A 94 -5.72 -8.62 -13.69
N TYR A 95 -6.14 -7.36 -13.64
CA TYR A 95 -6.26 -6.60 -12.39
C TYR A 95 -7.16 -7.30 -11.37
N LEU A 96 -8.32 -7.81 -11.79
CA LEU A 96 -9.24 -8.45 -10.84
C LEU A 96 -8.73 -9.80 -10.34
N ASP A 97 -7.92 -10.51 -11.14
CA ASP A 97 -7.25 -11.73 -10.67
C ASP A 97 -6.21 -11.41 -9.59
N TYR A 98 -5.45 -10.34 -9.80
CA TYR A 98 -4.54 -9.80 -8.79
C TYR A 98 -5.29 -9.47 -7.50
N VAL A 99 -6.44 -8.78 -7.60
CA VAL A 99 -7.26 -8.41 -6.43
C VAL A 99 -7.73 -9.67 -5.67
N ARG A 100 -8.15 -10.71 -6.38
CA ARG A 100 -8.58 -11.97 -5.74
C ARG A 100 -7.44 -12.64 -4.97
N LYS A 101 -6.22 -12.57 -5.48
CA LYS A 101 -5.03 -13.05 -4.77
C LYS A 101 -4.76 -12.24 -3.51
N VAL A 102 -4.85 -10.92 -3.59
CA VAL A 102 -4.70 -10.04 -2.45
C VAL A 102 -5.69 -10.41 -1.34
N LYS A 103 -6.93 -10.76 -1.72
CA LYS A 103 -7.99 -11.15 -0.77
C LYS A 103 -7.61 -12.34 0.12
N GLU A 104 -6.77 -13.24 -0.36
CA GLU A 104 -6.36 -14.45 0.37
C GLU A 104 -5.44 -14.15 1.56
N ASN A 105 -4.82 -12.97 1.61
CA ASN A 105 -3.90 -12.60 2.68
C ASN A 105 -4.51 -11.46 3.51
N PRO A 106 -4.78 -11.68 4.81
CA PRO A 106 -5.45 -10.67 5.65
C PRO A 106 -4.73 -9.33 5.72
N ILE A 107 -3.41 -9.32 5.76
CA ILE A 107 -2.60 -8.09 5.80
C ILE A 107 -2.74 -7.34 4.47
N ALA A 108 -2.51 -8.03 3.36
CA ALA A 108 -2.61 -7.42 2.03
C ALA A 108 -4.04 -6.92 1.75
N ARG A 109 -5.05 -7.67 2.17
CA ARG A 109 -6.46 -7.28 2.03
C ARG A 109 -6.75 -5.97 2.76
N GLU A 110 -6.33 -5.86 4.01
CA GLU A 110 -6.53 -4.65 4.81
C GLU A 110 -5.89 -3.43 4.14
N VAL A 111 -4.65 -3.58 3.67
CA VAL A 111 -3.93 -2.51 2.95
C VAL A 111 -4.67 -2.12 1.67
N LYS A 112 -5.06 -3.11 0.86
CA LYS A 112 -5.71 -2.82 -0.44
C LYS A 112 -7.05 -2.16 -0.28
N LEU A 113 -7.82 -2.52 0.74
CA LEU A 113 -9.09 -1.83 1.04
C LEU A 113 -8.84 -0.35 1.34
N SER A 114 -7.83 -0.04 2.15
CA SER A 114 -7.46 1.34 2.45
C SER A 114 -6.92 2.08 1.22
N ASP A 115 -6.07 1.42 0.45
CA ASP A 115 -5.52 1.96 -0.81
C ASP A 115 -6.64 2.34 -1.78
N LEU A 116 -7.60 1.46 -1.98
CA LEU A 116 -8.74 1.72 -2.85
C LEU A 116 -9.60 2.89 -2.34
N ARG A 117 -9.82 2.96 -1.02
CA ARG A 117 -10.57 4.10 -0.44
C ARG A 117 -9.87 5.42 -0.73
N ASP A 118 -8.56 5.48 -0.62
CA ASP A 118 -7.80 6.69 -0.92
C ASP A 118 -7.85 7.02 -2.41
N ASN A 119 -7.69 6.01 -3.27
CA ASN A 119 -7.71 6.20 -4.73
C ASN A 119 -9.10 6.54 -5.28
N MET A 120 -10.18 6.19 -4.56
CA MET A 120 -11.54 6.56 -4.94
C MET A 120 -11.96 7.95 -4.42
N ASP A 121 -11.11 8.60 -3.64
CA ASP A 121 -11.35 9.97 -3.18
C ASP A 121 -10.90 10.96 -4.27
N LEU A 122 -11.86 11.45 -5.04
CA LEU A 122 -11.60 12.33 -6.18
C LEU A 122 -11.56 13.81 -5.82
N LYS A 123 -11.75 14.16 -4.55
CA LYS A 123 -11.80 15.57 -4.11
C LYS A 123 -10.52 16.35 -4.36
N ARG A 124 -9.38 15.67 -4.46
CA ARG A 124 -8.08 16.30 -4.72
C ARG A 124 -7.88 16.70 -6.19
N LEU A 125 -8.70 16.18 -7.10
CA LEU A 125 -8.63 16.49 -8.52
C LEU A 125 -9.44 17.73 -8.82
N LYS A 126 -8.88 18.65 -9.61
CA LYS A 126 -9.57 19.89 -10.01
C LYS A 126 -10.67 19.62 -11.01
N SER A 127 -10.50 18.61 -11.87
CA SER A 127 -11.47 18.19 -12.87
C SER A 127 -11.36 16.69 -13.08
N LEU A 128 -12.42 16.08 -13.58
CA LEU A 128 -12.48 14.65 -13.84
C LEU A 128 -12.40 14.39 -15.33
N THR A 129 -11.53 13.45 -15.71
CA THR A 129 -11.43 12.95 -17.08
C THR A 129 -12.18 11.64 -17.22
N ASP A 130 -12.42 11.20 -18.46
CA ASP A 130 -13.02 9.87 -18.71
C ASP A 130 -12.15 8.75 -18.14
N GLU A 131 -10.83 8.93 -18.18
CA GLU A 131 -9.89 7.97 -17.59
C GLU A 131 -10.05 7.88 -16.07
N ASP A 132 -10.27 9.01 -15.39
CA ASP A 132 -10.54 9.02 -13.94
C ASP A 132 -11.81 8.23 -13.61
N ILE A 133 -12.85 8.38 -14.41
CA ILE A 133 -14.11 7.66 -14.21
C ILE A 133 -13.93 6.16 -14.43
N ARG A 134 -13.18 5.75 -15.48
CA ARG A 134 -12.89 4.34 -15.73
C ARG A 134 -12.10 3.70 -14.59
N ARG A 135 -11.13 4.45 -14.02
CA ARG A 135 -10.38 3.98 -12.86
C ARG A 135 -11.28 3.84 -11.63
N LEU A 136 -12.17 4.79 -11.42
CA LEU A 136 -13.12 4.73 -10.31
C LEU A 136 -13.98 3.47 -10.40
N GLU A 137 -14.52 3.15 -11.58
CA GLU A 137 -15.30 1.93 -11.81
C GLU A 137 -14.49 0.68 -11.48
N LYS A 138 -13.25 0.61 -11.95
CA LYS A 138 -12.34 -0.51 -11.68
C LYS A 138 -12.06 -0.66 -10.18
N TYR A 139 -11.76 0.42 -9.50
CA TYR A 139 -11.48 0.42 -8.07
C TYR A 139 -12.71 0.06 -7.24
N HIS A 140 -13.87 0.52 -7.65
CA HIS A 140 -15.13 0.16 -6.97
C HIS A 140 -15.38 -1.35 -7.07
N GLU A 141 -15.22 -1.93 -8.25
CA GLU A 141 -15.36 -3.37 -8.44
C GLU A 141 -14.38 -4.16 -7.57
N ALA A 142 -13.11 -3.74 -7.53
CA ALA A 142 -12.10 -4.35 -6.67
C ALA A 142 -12.48 -4.25 -5.19
N TYR A 143 -12.96 -3.09 -4.77
CA TYR A 143 -13.40 -2.88 -3.38
C TYR A 143 -14.53 -3.84 -3.01
N MET A 144 -15.51 -4.02 -3.89
CA MET A 144 -16.64 -4.94 -3.65
C MET A 144 -16.18 -6.39 -3.53
N ILE A 145 -15.16 -6.80 -4.28
CA ILE A 145 -14.56 -8.13 -4.15
C ILE A 145 -13.89 -8.30 -2.77
N LEU A 146 -13.14 -7.30 -2.34
CA LEU A 146 -12.33 -7.39 -1.12
C LEU A 146 -13.16 -7.25 0.17
N LYS A 147 -14.22 -6.47 0.17
CA LYS A 147 -14.95 -6.15 1.41
C LYS A 147 -15.69 -7.34 2.02
N ASP A 148 -16.08 -8.30 1.23
CA ASP A 148 -16.79 -9.51 1.67
C ASP A 148 -15.81 -10.65 1.90
#